data_59c177914144b5537b1feb9ab88b0322
#
_entry.id   59c177914144b5537b1feb9ab88b0322
#
_cell.length_a   1.000
_cell.length_b   1.000
_cell.length_c   1.000
_cell.angle_alpha   90.00
_cell.angle_beta   90.00
_cell.angle_gamma   90.00
#
_symmetry.space_group_name_H-M   'P 1'
#
loop_
_entity.id
_entity.type
_entity.pdbx_description
1 polymer ?
#
loop_
_entity_poly.entity_id
_entity_poly.type
_entity_poly.pdbx_seq_one_letter_code
_entity_poly.pdbx_strand_id
1 'polypeptide(L)'
;MLHKRTIIILTLLLLVGDLSTVCYGQTVLSLDSCRAMALRNNKQMRVAEVRRNVAADVRRSARTKYLPHVSALGAYEHTSREISLLSDAQKSALGSLGTTVAIGLQGSLATYAQMLPAAMQQQLGTDLGQAATALNGAGEHLVDALRTDTRNLWAGSILLTQPLYMGGTIVAANKMAALSEEMATNAEEAQRQATLYRVDQTYWQVVSLEHKQRLAESYLQLVKKFDADVTKMVGEGVATRSDALSVGVKVNEAEIALTKVSDGLSLSKMLLCQICGLPVNEQIDVADESREDTYYIMSVSTISFELRPELKLLQNTVDISRQATRLMRATGLPQVMLTGGYAVSNPNTFNGFERKFGGFWNVGVLVRVPVWNWGDVRYKVRASKGLTAVRQLELDETREKIELQVSQSSFRVDEARKRLALAQASIARADENLHTANVGFKEGVITPTTVMEAQTAWLQAQSELVDAQIEVCLSQVDLKKSLGILSE
;
A
#
# COMPACT_ATOMS: atom_id res chain seq x y z
N MET A 1 50.29 -9.73 -42.51
CA MET A 1 49.52 -10.98 -42.36
C MET A 1 49.45 -11.52 -40.92
N LEU A 2 50.30 -11.09 -40.01
CA LEU A 2 50.29 -11.55 -38.60
C LEU A 2 49.11 -11.01 -37.76
N HIS A 3 48.67 -9.75 -37.99
CA HIS A 3 47.61 -9.10 -37.22
C HIS A 3 46.19 -9.67 -37.45
N LYS A 4 45.89 -10.26 -38.62
CA LYS A 4 44.61 -10.92 -38.88
C LYS A 4 44.49 -12.29 -38.23
N ARG A 5 45.56 -13.00 -38.01
CA ARG A 5 45.57 -14.32 -37.33
C ARG A 5 45.39 -14.21 -35.83
N THR A 6 45.94 -13.16 -35.20
CA THR A 6 45.78 -12.90 -33.76
C THR A 6 44.36 -12.47 -33.40
N ILE A 7 43.64 -11.70 -34.27
CA ILE A 7 42.27 -11.30 -34.05
C ILE A 7 41.31 -12.51 -34.19
N ILE A 8 41.54 -13.42 -35.13
CA ILE A 8 40.72 -14.63 -35.32
C ILE A 8 40.93 -15.61 -34.16
N ILE A 9 42.10 -15.73 -33.60
CA ILE A 9 42.36 -16.57 -32.40
C ILE A 9 41.74 -15.96 -31.16
N LEU A 10 41.74 -14.63 -31.00
CA LEU A 10 41.10 -13.93 -29.88
C LEU A 10 39.58 -14.00 -29.93
N THR A 11 39.00 -13.93 -31.13
CA THR A 11 37.52 -14.09 -31.31
C THR A 11 37.09 -15.54 -31.13
N LEU A 12 37.94 -16.53 -31.50
CA LEU A 12 37.62 -17.94 -31.25
C LEU A 12 37.78 -18.31 -29.76
N LEU A 13 38.70 -17.69 -29.02
CA LEU A 13 38.82 -17.87 -27.55
C LEU A 13 37.67 -17.20 -26.77
N LEU A 14 37.09 -16.10 -27.28
CA LEU A 14 35.91 -15.46 -26.71
C LEU A 14 34.61 -16.24 -26.98
N LEU A 15 34.55 -17.01 -28.07
CA LEU A 15 33.39 -17.87 -28.39
C LEU A 15 33.38 -19.22 -27.63
N VAL A 16 34.54 -19.64 -27.07
CA VAL A 16 34.61 -20.87 -26.25
C VAL A 16 34.40 -20.60 -24.77
N GLY A 17 34.43 -19.31 -24.36
CA GLY A 17 34.23 -18.90 -22.96
C GLY A 17 32.80 -18.94 -22.45
N ASP A 18 31.78 -19.02 -23.33
CA ASP A 18 30.37 -18.96 -22.94
C ASP A 18 29.63 -20.32 -22.95
N LEU A 19 30.35 -21.44 -23.07
CA LEU A 19 29.77 -22.74 -22.74
C LEU A 19 29.98 -23.03 -21.23
N SER A 20 29.54 -22.14 -20.35
CA SER A 20 29.14 -22.54 -19.03
C SER A 20 27.88 -23.42 -19.22
N THR A 21 28.09 -24.72 -19.32
CA THR A 21 27.04 -25.70 -19.09
C THR A 21 26.47 -25.37 -17.72
N VAL A 22 25.30 -24.68 -17.73
CA VAL A 22 24.44 -24.59 -16.56
C VAL A 22 24.04 -26.03 -16.27
N CYS A 23 24.83 -26.67 -15.40
CA CYS A 23 24.45 -27.93 -14.79
C CYS A 23 23.22 -27.61 -13.97
N TYR A 24 22.02 -27.85 -14.52
CA TYR A 24 20.78 -27.91 -13.76
C TYR A 24 20.85 -29.11 -12.84
N GLY A 25 21.68 -29.02 -11.81
CA GLY A 25 21.53 -29.87 -10.64
C GLY A 25 20.19 -29.52 -10.02
N GLN A 26 19.30 -30.51 -9.83
CA GLN A 26 18.11 -30.34 -9.03
C GLN A 26 18.52 -29.71 -7.69
N THR A 27 18.11 -28.48 -7.45
CA THR A 27 18.43 -27.77 -6.20
C THR A 27 17.50 -28.31 -5.11
N VAL A 28 18.07 -29.09 -4.22
CA VAL A 28 17.33 -29.54 -3.03
C VAL A 28 17.20 -28.36 -2.08
N LEU A 29 15.96 -27.93 -1.84
CA LEU A 29 15.63 -26.79 -1.01
C LEU A 29 15.26 -27.22 0.40
N SER A 30 15.96 -26.69 1.40
CA SER A 30 15.53 -26.79 2.81
C SER A 30 14.43 -25.79 3.14
N LEU A 31 13.69 -26.00 4.21
CA LEU A 31 12.67 -25.09 4.70
C LEU A 31 13.23 -23.68 4.94
N ASP A 32 14.41 -23.59 5.59
CA ASP A 32 15.06 -22.32 5.89
C ASP A 32 15.51 -21.59 4.63
N SER A 33 16.00 -22.34 3.62
CA SER A 33 16.34 -21.76 2.32
C SER A 33 15.11 -21.19 1.61
N CYS A 34 13.98 -21.90 1.65
CA CYS A 34 12.70 -21.41 1.10
C CYS A 34 12.21 -20.14 1.82
N ARG A 35 12.28 -20.11 3.15
CA ARG A 35 11.95 -18.93 3.96
C ARG A 35 12.82 -17.73 3.60
N ALA A 36 14.13 -17.90 3.54
CA ALA A 36 15.08 -16.85 3.18
C ALA A 36 14.83 -16.30 1.76
N MET A 37 14.60 -17.17 0.79
CA MET A 37 14.28 -16.78 -0.59
C MET A 37 12.95 -16.03 -0.67
N ALA A 38 11.92 -16.52 0.00
CA ALA A 38 10.61 -15.87 0.01
C ALA A 38 10.68 -14.48 0.63
N LEU A 39 11.36 -14.29 1.76
CA LEU A 39 11.54 -12.98 2.39
C LEU A 39 12.29 -12.00 1.47
N ARG A 40 13.25 -12.49 0.69
CA ARG A 40 14.08 -11.66 -0.20
C ARG A 40 13.39 -11.33 -1.52
N ASN A 41 12.69 -12.30 -2.12
CA ASN A 41 12.24 -12.22 -3.51
C ASN A 41 10.73 -12.00 -3.65
N ASN A 42 9.94 -12.27 -2.60
CA ASN A 42 8.48 -12.19 -2.67
C ASN A 42 8.01 -10.76 -2.94
N LYS A 43 7.16 -10.59 -3.95
CA LYS A 43 6.65 -9.27 -4.35
C LYS A 43 5.76 -8.62 -3.27
N GLN A 44 5.05 -9.42 -2.46
CA GLN A 44 4.22 -8.88 -1.37
C GLN A 44 5.08 -8.30 -0.25
N MET A 45 6.25 -8.90 0.04
CA MET A 45 7.23 -8.33 0.96
C MET A 45 7.76 -6.99 0.45
N ARG A 46 8.11 -6.90 -0.83
CA ARG A 46 8.54 -5.64 -1.44
C ARG A 46 7.45 -4.56 -1.41
N VAL A 47 6.19 -4.94 -1.62
CA VAL A 47 5.05 -4.02 -1.49
C VAL A 47 4.93 -3.49 -0.06
N ALA A 48 5.10 -4.35 0.96
CA ALA A 48 5.06 -3.93 2.35
C ALA A 48 6.20 -2.96 2.70
N GLU A 49 7.42 -3.23 2.23
CA GLU A 49 8.58 -2.34 2.37
C GLU A 49 8.34 -0.97 1.72
N VAL A 50 7.83 -0.94 0.48
CA VAL A 50 7.49 0.32 -0.21
C VAL A 50 6.43 1.09 0.57
N ARG A 51 5.38 0.42 1.09
CA ARG A 51 4.35 1.07 1.91
C ARG A 51 4.93 1.69 3.18
N ARG A 52 5.87 1.04 3.85
CA ARG A 52 6.60 1.61 5.00
C ARG A 52 7.35 2.88 4.59
N ASN A 53 8.08 2.85 3.47
CA ASN A 53 8.83 4.01 2.97
C ASN A 53 7.89 5.17 2.62
N VAL A 54 6.74 4.89 1.99
CA VAL A 54 5.69 5.89 1.73
C VAL A 54 5.19 6.51 3.05
N ALA A 55 4.93 5.71 4.08
CA ALA A 55 4.49 6.22 5.38
C ALA A 55 5.57 7.09 6.05
N ALA A 56 6.86 6.73 5.91
CA ALA A 56 7.98 7.55 6.39
C ALA A 56 8.03 8.91 5.67
N ASP A 57 7.81 8.95 4.36
CA ASP A 57 7.77 10.19 3.59
C ASP A 57 6.55 11.05 3.93
N VAL A 58 5.38 10.44 4.16
CA VAL A 58 4.19 11.13 4.67
C VAL A 58 4.48 11.78 6.03
N ARG A 59 5.19 11.07 6.94
CA ARG A 59 5.62 11.65 8.22
C ARG A 59 6.59 12.82 8.03
N ARG A 60 7.57 12.71 7.11
CA ARG A 60 8.48 13.82 6.76
C ARG A 60 7.69 15.00 6.24
N SER A 61 6.74 14.77 5.33
CA SER A 61 5.84 15.81 4.81
C SER A 61 5.00 16.46 5.93
N ALA A 62 4.47 15.67 6.88
CA ALA A 62 3.73 16.23 8.02
C ALA A 62 4.59 17.18 8.87
N ARG A 63 5.89 16.89 9.03
CA ARG A 63 6.84 17.73 9.76
C ARG A 63 7.08 19.08 9.09
N THR A 64 7.03 19.15 7.74
CA THR A 64 7.20 20.42 7.03
C THR A 64 6.09 21.43 7.35
N LYS A 65 4.94 20.99 7.89
CA LYS A 65 3.87 21.89 8.33
C LYS A 65 4.25 22.80 9.50
N TYR A 66 5.35 22.51 10.19
CA TYR A 66 5.93 23.41 11.19
C TYR A 66 6.80 24.51 10.58
N LEU A 67 7.24 24.35 9.33
CA LEU A 67 8.18 25.26 8.69
C LEU A 67 7.47 26.38 7.94
N PRO A 68 8.17 27.50 7.66
CA PRO A 68 7.64 28.55 6.81
C PRO A 68 7.33 28.03 5.40
N HIS A 69 6.17 28.41 4.87
CA HIS A 69 5.81 28.18 3.48
C HIS A 69 6.00 29.45 2.68
N VAL A 70 6.75 29.36 1.59
CA VAL A 70 6.96 30.45 0.64
C VAL A 70 6.26 30.08 -0.65
N SER A 71 5.41 30.97 -1.14
CA SER A 71 4.74 30.84 -2.43
C SER A 71 4.94 32.10 -3.25
N ALA A 72 5.04 31.97 -4.57
CA ALA A 72 5.07 33.05 -5.51
C ALA A 72 3.84 32.95 -6.42
N LEU A 73 3.22 34.11 -6.68
CA LEU A 73 2.10 34.24 -7.59
C LEU A 73 2.45 35.33 -8.60
N GLY A 74 2.23 35.07 -9.89
CA GLY A 74 2.30 36.07 -10.97
C GLY A 74 0.97 36.07 -11.71
N ALA A 75 0.45 37.24 -12.02
CA ALA A 75 -0.75 37.45 -12.80
C ALA A 75 -0.54 38.52 -13.86
N TYR A 76 -1.11 38.30 -15.03
CA TYR A 76 -1.30 39.29 -16.07
C TYR A 76 -2.78 39.32 -16.42
N GLU A 77 -3.36 40.49 -16.40
CA GLU A 77 -4.76 40.69 -16.75
C GLU A 77 -4.86 41.80 -17.81
N HIS A 78 -5.60 41.52 -18.86
CA HIS A 78 -5.94 42.50 -19.88
C HIS A 78 -7.42 42.85 -19.77
N THR A 79 -7.72 44.15 -19.53
CA THR A 79 -9.10 44.65 -19.44
C THR A 79 -9.48 45.42 -20.70
N SER A 80 -10.72 45.27 -21.14
CA SER A 80 -11.24 45.97 -22.34
C SER A 80 -11.35 47.48 -22.15
N ARG A 81 -11.39 47.95 -20.92
CA ARG A 81 -11.47 49.35 -20.55
C ARG A 81 -10.49 49.67 -19.42
N GLU A 82 -9.98 50.92 -19.42
CA GLU A 82 -9.18 51.39 -18.28
C GLU A 82 -10.07 51.62 -17.04
N ILE A 83 -9.52 51.32 -15.87
CA ILE A 83 -10.15 51.64 -14.59
C ILE A 83 -9.77 53.09 -14.27
N SER A 84 -10.73 54.02 -14.36
CA SER A 84 -10.51 55.44 -14.10
C SER A 84 -10.99 55.82 -12.71
N LEU A 85 -10.19 56.64 -12.00
CA LEU A 85 -10.57 57.23 -10.71
C LEU A 85 -11.65 58.32 -10.86
N LEU A 86 -11.73 58.95 -12.05
CA LEU A 86 -12.73 59.95 -12.37
C LEU A 86 -13.84 59.38 -13.25
N SER A 87 -15.08 59.69 -12.95
CA SER A 87 -16.19 59.38 -13.82
C SER A 87 -16.11 60.24 -15.10
N ASP A 88 -16.76 59.77 -16.18
CA ASP A 88 -16.77 60.51 -17.44
C ASP A 88 -17.38 61.90 -17.29
N ALA A 89 -18.38 62.07 -16.41
CA ALA A 89 -18.96 63.36 -16.06
C ALA A 89 -17.92 64.30 -15.38
N GLN A 90 -17.11 63.79 -14.47
CA GLN A 90 -16.06 64.57 -13.79
C GLN A 90 -14.95 64.97 -14.75
N LYS A 91 -14.55 64.06 -15.67
CA LYS A 91 -13.54 64.36 -16.71
C LYS A 91 -14.05 65.50 -17.64
N SER A 92 -15.30 65.40 -18.07
CA SER A 92 -15.93 66.42 -18.90
C SER A 92 -16.06 67.76 -18.16
N ALA A 93 -16.43 67.73 -16.88
CA ALA A 93 -16.52 68.92 -16.05
C ALA A 93 -15.16 69.61 -15.86
N LEU A 94 -14.10 68.85 -15.62
CA LEU A 94 -12.73 69.37 -15.49
C LEU A 94 -12.20 69.94 -16.81
N GLY A 95 -12.41 69.24 -17.94
CA GLY A 95 -11.98 69.71 -19.28
C GLY A 95 -12.74 70.94 -19.77
N SER A 96 -13.91 71.22 -19.23
CA SER A 96 -14.73 72.38 -19.56
C SER A 96 -14.78 73.46 -18.46
N LEU A 97 -13.95 73.28 -17.41
CA LEU A 97 -13.99 74.14 -16.20
C LEU A 97 -13.82 75.61 -16.57
N GLY A 98 -12.82 75.97 -17.41
CA GLY A 98 -12.53 77.30 -17.82
C GLY A 98 -13.63 77.92 -18.67
N THR A 99 -14.23 77.12 -19.56
CA THR A 99 -15.37 77.56 -20.37
C THR A 99 -16.58 77.90 -19.51
N THR A 100 -16.83 77.03 -18.56
CA THR A 100 -17.97 77.20 -17.59
C THR A 100 -17.78 78.43 -16.72
N VAL A 101 -16.57 78.70 -16.24
CA VAL A 101 -16.21 79.84 -15.43
C VAL A 101 -16.26 81.14 -16.32
N ALA A 102 -15.75 81.12 -17.56
CA ALA A 102 -15.78 82.25 -18.47
C ALA A 102 -17.23 82.61 -18.84
N ILE A 103 -18.10 81.66 -19.12
CA ILE A 103 -19.52 81.91 -19.40
C ILE A 103 -20.21 82.53 -18.17
N GLY A 104 -19.94 81.97 -16.95
CA GLY A 104 -20.49 82.54 -15.72
C GLY A 104 -20.02 83.94 -15.42
N LEU A 105 -18.72 84.26 -15.67
CA LEU A 105 -18.15 85.55 -15.48
C LEU A 105 -18.70 86.52 -16.57
N GLN A 106 -18.78 86.09 -17.81
CA GLN A 106 -19.32 86.89 -18.92
C GLN A 106 -20.77 87.26 -18.67
N GLY A 107 -21.58 86.30 -18.18
CA GLY A 107 -22.96 86.57 -17.78
C GLY A 107 -23.08 87.58 -16.61
N SER A 108 -22.23 87.44 -15.60
CA SER A 108 -22.17 88.37 -14.46
C SER A 108 -21.66 89.77 -14.77
N LEU A 109 -20.74 89.84 -15.72
CA LEU A 109 -20.13 91.14 -16.14
C LEU A 109 -20.89 91.75 -17.30
N ALA A 110 -21.87 91.17 -17.94
CA ALA A 110 -22.55 91.59 -19.11
C ALA A 110 -23.10 93.06 -19.02
N THR A 111 -23.72 93.33 -17.84
CA THR A 111 -24.24 94.67 -17.59
C THR A 111 -23.17 95.75 -17.46
N TYR A 112 -22.04 95.42 -16.88
CA TYR A 112 -20.92 96.35 -16.72
C TYR A 112 -20.08 96.48 -18.01
N ALA A 113 -19.97 95.42 -18.78
CA ALA A 113 -19.23 95.38 -20.03
C ALA A 113 -19.84 96.36 -21.04
N GLN A 114 -21.18 96.51 -21.06
CA GLN A 114 -21.85 97.50 -21.94
C GLN A 114 -21.49 99.00 -21.67
N MET A 115 -20.96 99.30 -20.51
CA MET A 115 -20.52 100.62 -20.11
C MET A 115 -19.05 100.93 -20.52
N LEU A 116 -18.32 99.91 -21.01
CA LEU A 116 -16.92 100.04 -21.38
C LEU A 116 -16.78 100.45 -22.87
N PRO A 117 -15.68 101.21 -23.25
CA PRO A 117 -15.35 101.44 -24.66
C PRO A 117 -15.16 100.12 -25.45
N ALA A 118 -15.53 100.14 -26.74
CA ALA A 118 -15.51 98.92 -27.58
C ALA A 118 -14.15 98.20 -27.60
N ALA A 119 -13.03 98.96 -27.59
CA ALA A 119 -11.67 98.39 -27.51
C ALA A 119 -11.46 97.59 -26.19
N MET A 120 -11.99 98.10 -25.07
CA MET A 120 -11.90 97.42 -23.76
C MET A 120 -12.82 96.19 -23.66
N GLN A 121 -13.99 96.26 -24.33
CA GLN A 121 -14.87 95.06 -24.40
C GLN A 121 -14.18 93.95 -25.19
N GLN A 122 -13.54 94.26 -26.29
CA GLN A 122 -12.79 93.28 -27.09
C GLN A 122 -11.60 92.72 -26.32
N GLN A 123 -10.88 93.55 -25.57
CA GLN A 123 -9.76 93.15 -24.74
C GLN A 123 -10.28 92.19 -23.61
N LEU A 124 -11.32 92.52 -22.91
CA LEU A 124 -11.93 91.70 -21.84
C LEU A 124 -12.38 90.36 -22.42
N GLY A 125 -13.01 90.30 -23.60
CA GLY A 125 -13.38 89.09 -24.28
C GLY A 125 -12.20 88.18 -24.58
N THR A 126 -11.09 88.79 -25.07
CA THR A 126 -9.85 88.10 -25.36
C THR A 126 -9.19 87.50 -24.09
N ASP A 127 -9.13 88.31 -23.02
CA ASP A 127 -8.52 87.95 -21.78
C ASP A 127 -9.31 86.81 -21.08
N LEU A 128 -10.65 86.89 -21.10
CA LEU A 128 -11.54 85.81 -20.61
C LEU A 128 -11.39 84.49 -21.42
N GLY A 129 -11.25 84.62 -22.74
CA GLY A 129 -11.00 83.50 -23.64
C GLY A 129 -9.64 82.81 -23.37
N GLN A 130 -8.62 83.59 -23.14
CA GLN A 130 -7.27 83.13 -22.77
C GLN A 130 -7.31 82.46 -21.40
N ALA A 131 -7.95 83.07 -20.41
CA ALA A 131 -8.12 82.48 -19.10
C ALA A 131 -8.95 81.14 -19.13
N ALA A 132 -10.00 81.09 -19.93
CA ALA A 132 -10.78 79.91 -20.17
C ALA A 132 -9.92 78.77 -20.77
N THR A 133 -9.14 79.10 -21.78
CA THR A 133 -8.25 78.15 -22.44
C THR A 133 -7.17 77.62 -21.45
N ALA A 134 -6.58 78.51 -20.66
CA ALA A 134 -5.61 78.12 -19.65
C ALA A 134 -6.22 77.19 -18.51
N LEU A 135 -7.43 77.52 -18.06
CA LEU A 135 -8.11 76.75 -17.07
C LEU A 135 -8.59 75.42 -17.65
N ASN A 136 -9.06 75.34 -18.89
CA ASN A 136 -9.40 74.06 -19.53
C ASN A 136 -8.17 73.16 -19.68
N GLY A 137 -7.04 73.77 -20.15
CA GLY A 137 -5.78 73.05 -20.24
C GLY A 137 -5.28 72.56 -18.90
N ALA A 138 -5.43 73.35 -17.83
CA ALA A 138 -5.11 72.87 -16.45
C ALA A 138 -6.02 71.75 -16.03
N GLY A 139 -7.33 71.78 -16.37
CA GLY A 139 -8.30 70.70 -16.11
C GLY A 139 -7.97 69.44 -16.90
N GLU A 140 -7.59 69.56 -18.17
CA GLU A 140 -7.14 68.42 -19.00
C GLU A 140 -5.85 67.81 -18.45
N HIS A 141 -4.87 68.64 -18.05
CA HIS A 141 -3.67 68.14 -17.38
C HIS A 141 -3.95 67.39 -16.09
N LEU A 142 -4.94 67.84 -15.31
CA LEU A 142 -5.36 67.13 -14.08
C LEU A 142 -6.03 65.82 -14.41
N VAL A 143 -6.87 65.75 -15.44
CA VAL A 143 -7.49 64.50 -15.93
C VAL A 143 -6.41 63.53 -16.39
N ASP A 144 -5.43 64.01 -17.16
CA ASP A 144 -4.31 63.20 -17.65
C ASP A 144 -3.37 62.74 -16.51
N ALA A 145 -3.13 63.58 -15.51
CA ALA A 145 -2.33 63.23 -14.35
C ALA A 145 -2.99 62.15 -13.49
N LEU A 146 -4.34 62.14 -13.45
CA LEU A 146 -5.13 61.14 -12.73
C LEU A 146 -5.50 59.93 -13.60
N ARG A 147 -5.12 59.94 -14.85
CA ARG A 147 -5.38 58.85 -15.81
C ARG A 147 -4.25 57.85 -15.74
N THR A 148 -4.63 56.58 -15.47
CA THR A 148 -3.70 55.44 -15.53
C THR A 148 -4.24 54.42 -16.49
N ASP A 149 -3.41 54.03 -17.47
CA ASP A 149 -3.76 52.92 -18.38
C ASP A 149 -3.64 51.59 -17.63
N THR A 150 -4.77 51.13 -17.08
CA THR A 150 -4.91 49.87 -16.34
C THR A 150 -5.30 48.72 -17.24
N ARG A 151 -5.30 48.88 -18.58
CA ARG A 151 -5.71 47.80 -19.51
C ARG A 151 -4.75 46.63 -19.49
N ASN A 152 -3.49 46.81 -19.15
CA ASN A 152 -2.49 45.79 -19.01
C ASN A 152 -1.96 45.81 -17.58
N LEU A 153 -2.46 44.91 -16.77
CA LEU A 153 -2.13 44.83 -15.35
C LEU A 153 -1.19 43.66 -15.10
N TRP A 154 -0.01 43.94 -14.66
CA TRP A 154 0.97 42.96 -14.21
C TRP A 154 1.02 42.96 -12.69
N ALA A 155 0.84 41.81 -12.07
CA ALA A 155 0.96 41.67 -10.63
C ALA A 155 1.83 40.46 -10.27
N GLY A 156 2.68 40.62 -9.28
CA GLY A 156 3.51 39.56 -8.74
C GLY A 156 3.53 39.66 -7.21
N SER A 157 3.55 38.52 -6.56
CA SER A 157 3.73 38.51 -5.11
C SER A 157 4.52 37.29 -4.66
N ILE A 158 5.32 37.47 -3.62
CA ILE A 158 5.94 36.40 -2.82
C ILE A 158 5.31 36.48 -1.45
N LEU A 159 4.71 35.36 -1.02
CA LEU A 159 4.04 35.25 0.27
C LEU A 159 4.75 34.22 1.13
N LEU A 160 5.15 34.61 2.33
CA LEU A 160 5.66 33.74 3.39
C LEU A 160 4.57 33.57 4.44
N THR A 161 4.28 32.32 4.80
CA THR A 161 3.35 32.00 5.88
C THR A 161 4.01 31.04 6.86
N GLN A 162 4.05 31.41 8.15
CA GLN A 162 4.59 30.58 9.22
C GLN A 162 3.52 30.35 10.29
N PRO A 163 3.03 29.12 10.45
CA PRO A 163 2.15 28.78 11.57
C PRO A 163 2.92 28.92 12.89
N LEU A 164 2.42 29.75 13.82
CA LEU A 164 2.97 29.88 15.17
C LEU A 164 2.17 29.00 16.15
N TYR A 165 0.86 29.06 16.05
CA TYR A 165 -0.04 28.23 16.86
C TYR A 165 -1.32 27.92 16.08
N MET A 166 -1.62 26.64 15.91
CA MET A 166 -2.77 26.16 15.12
C MET A 166 -3.76 25.37 15.99
N GLY A 167 -3.94 25.77 17.25
CA GLY A 167 -4.83 25.06 18.16
C GLY A 167 -4.41 23.61 18.48
N GLY A 168 -3.17 23.22 18.15
CA GLY A 168 -2.69 21.84 18.26
C GLY A 168 -2.92 20.97 17.03
N THR A 169 -3.51 21.50 15.94
CA THR A 169 -3.78 20.75 14.69
C THR A 169 -2.50 20.13 14.12
N ILE A 170 -1.41 20.92 13.98
CA ILE A 170 -0.15 20.44 13.42
C ILE A 170 0.47 19.36 14.31
N VAL A 171 0.38 19.52 15.64
CA VAL A 171 0.88 18.52 16.59
C VAL A 171 0.12 17.22 16.47
N ALA A 172 -1.23 17.27 16.44
CA ALA A 172 -2.07 16.09 16.29
C ALA A 172 -1.81 15.39 14.93
N ALA A 173 -1.75 16.14 13.83
CA ALA A 173 -1.47 15.60 12.50
C ALA A 173 -0.08 14.94 12.43
N ASN A 174 0.96 15.54 13.03
CA ASN A 174 2.29 14.94 13.09
C ASN A 174 2.32 13.65 13.92
N LYS A 175 1.58 13.61 15.05
CA LYS A 175 1.44 12.38 15.84
C LYS A 175 0.69 11.29 15.05
N MET A 176 -0.37 11.65 14.34
CA MET A 176 -1.08 10.70 13.45
C MET A 176 -0.15 10.15 12.37
N ALA A 177 0.66 11.00 11.72
CA ALA A 177 1.62 10.56 10.71
C ALA A 177 2.71 9.65 11.31
N ALA A 178 3.18 9.91 12.53
CA ALA A 178 4.12 9.04 13.24
C ALA A 178 3.51 7.67 13.57
N LEU A 179 2.27 7.64 14.05
CA LEU A 179 1.54 6.40 14.31
C LEU A 179 1.22 5.63 13.02
N SER A 180 0.98 6.33 11.90
CA SER A 180 0.78 5.70 10.60
C SER A 180 2.07 5.05 10.06
N GLU A 181 3.25 5.64 10.33
CA GLU A 181 4.55 5.03 10.00
C GLU A 181 4.80 3.78 10.86
N GLU A 182 4.51 3.85 12.17
CA GLU A 182 4.59 2.70 13.06
C GLU A 182 3.62 1.59 12.63
N MET A 183 2.39 1.94 12.26
CA MET A 183 1.41 1.02 11.71
C MET A 183 1.90 0.35 10.42
N ALA A 184 2.56 1.08 9.52
CA ALA A 184 3.14 0.51 8.30
C ALA A 184 4.29 -0.46 8.61
N THR A 185 5.10 -0.18 9.64
CA THR A 185 6.16 -1.08 10.13
C THR A 185 5.57 -2.37 10.72
N ASN A 186 4.52 -2.24 11.54
CA ASN A 186 3.83 -3.42 12.09
C ASN A 186 3.11 -4.23 10.98
N ALA A 187 2.61 -3.57 9.93
CA ALA A 187 2.02 -4.23 8.77
C ALA A 187 3.06 -5.00 7.93
N GLU A 188 4.29 -4.47 7.82
CA GLU A 188 5.40 -5.18 7.19
C GLU A 188 5.75 -6.45 7.96
N GLU A 189 5.81 -6.38 9.29
CA GLU A 189 6.05 -7.55 10.13
C GLU A 189 4.91 -8.59 10.05
N ALA A 190 3.65 -8.13 10.02
CA ALA A 190 2.51 -9.01 9.79
C ALA A 190 2.59 -9.71 8.42
N GLN A 191 3.00 -8.99 7.38
CA GLN A 191 3.21 -9.56 6.05
C GLN A 191 4.38 -10.57 6.04
N ARG A 192 5.44 -10.30 6.79
CA ARG A 192 6.57 -11.22 6.96
C ARG A 192 6.12 -12.55 7.55
N GLN A 193 5.40 -12.51 8.68
CA GLN A 193 4.86 -13.71 9.31
C GLN A 193 3.87 -14.46 8.40
N ALA A 194 3.02 -13.72 7.66
CA ALA A 194 2.11 -14.32 6.70
C ALA A 194 2.84 -15.00 5.54
N THR A 195 3.95 -14.43 5.08
CA THR A 195 4.78 -15.02 4.02
C THR A 195 5.47 -16.27 4.50
N LEU A 196 6.11 -16.24 5.68
CA LEU A 196 6.74 -17.42 6.28
C LEU A 196 5.73 -18.55 6.50
N TYR A 197 4.56 -18.25 7.02
CA TYR A 197 3.49 -19.20 7.20
C TYR A 197 3.07 -19.88 5.89
N ARG A 198 2.93 -19.11 4.80
CA ARG A 198 2.62 -19.65 3.47
C ARG A 198 3.72 -20.56 2.95
N VAL A 199 4.98 -20.17 3.14
CA VAL A 199 6.13 -21.01 2.78
C VAL A 199 6.05 -22.35 3.52
N ASP A 200 5.91 -22.31 4.85
CA ASP A 200 5.88 -23.51 5.69
C ASP A 200 4.74 -24.45 5.28
N GLN A 201 3.52 -23.89 5.10
CA GLN A 201 2.37 -24.69 4.66
C GLN A 201 2.61 -25.35 3.30
N THR A 202 3.12 -24.57 2.33
CA THR A 202 3.34 -25.11 0.97
C THR A 202 4.51 -26.09 0.94
N TYR A 203 5.56 -25.86 1.71
CA TYR A 203 6.69 -26.76 1.85
C TYR A 203 6.25 -28.14 2.38
N TRP A 204 5.55 -28.15 3.51
CA TRP A 204 5.06 -29.39 4.10
C TRP A 204 4.02 -30.10 3.21
N GLN A 205 3.25 -29.36 2.43
CA GLN A 205 2.37 -29.93 1.41
C GLN A 205 3.15 -30.63 0.31
N VAL A 206 4.27 -30.04 -0.17
CA VAL A 206 5.16 -30.68 -1.16
C VAL A 206 5.75 -31.95 -0.57
N VAL A 207 6.31 -31.92 0.65
CA VAL A 207 6.85 -33.09 1.35
C VAL A 207 5.79 -34.19 1.46
N SER A 208 4.56 -33.86 1.89
CA SER A 208 3.44 -34.80 1.96
C SER A 208 3.17 -35.47 0.61
N LEU A 209 3.12 -34.70 -0.46
CA LEU A 209 2.82 -35.21 -1.79
C LEU A 209 3.98 -36.05 -2.37
N GLU A 210 5.23 -35.76 -2.04
CA GLU A 210 6.38 -36.62 -2.39
C GLU A 210 6.31 -37.97 -1.68
N HIS A 211 5.94 -38.00 -0.40
CA HIS A 211 5.70 -39.26 0.29
C HIS A 211 4.53 -40.05 -0.31
N LYS A 212 3.42 -39.39 -0.61
CA LYS A 212 2.26 -40.00 -1.23
C LYS A 212 2.53 -40.51 -2.63
N GLN A 213 3.37 -39.83 -3.42
CA GLN A 213 3.78 -40.30 -4.73
C GLN A 213 4.59 -41.60 -4.62
N ARG A 214 5.60 -41.63 -3.75
CA ARG A 214 6.39 -42.84 -3.48
C ARG A 214 5.50 -44.02 -3.00
N LEU A 215 4.52 -43.73 -2.15
CA LEU A 215 3.55 -44.71 -1.68
C LEU A 215 2.67 -45.22 -2.83
N ALA A 216 2.13 -44.34 -3.69
CA ALA A 216 1.30 -44.72 -4.82
C ALA A 216 2.08 -45.54 -5.87
N GLU A 217 3.36 -45.21 -6.12
CA GLU A 217 4.25 -45.99 -6.98
C GLU A 217 4.48 -47.40 -6.41
N SER A 218 4.75 -47.53 -5.10
CA SER A 218 4.94 -48.82 -4.43
C SER A 218 3.65 -49.65 -4.45
N TYR A 219 2.50 -49.00 -4.23
CA TYR A 219 1.19 -49.65 -4.29
C TYR A 219 0.85 -50.14 -5.69
N LEU A 220 1.11 -49.33 -6.73
CA LEU A 220 0.91 -49.74 -8.11
C LEU A 220 1.75 -50.96 -8.48
N GLN A 221 3.00 -50.99 -8.08
CA GLN A 221 3.87 -52.14 -8.28
C GLN A 221 3.34 -53.39 -7.55
N LEU A 222 2.84 -53.25 -6.31
CA LEU A 222 2.24 -54.32 -5.53
C LEU A 222 1.01 -54.91 -6.24
N VAL A 223 0.09 -54.06 -6.70
CA VAL A 223 -1.14 -54.52 -7.37
C VAL A 223 -0.84 -55.10 -8.77
N LYS A 224 0.11 -54.54 -9.55
CA LYS A 224 0.55 -55.14 -10.81
C LYS A 224 1.15 -56.53 -10.68
N LYS A 225 1.95 -56.75 -9.59
CA LYS A 225 2.47 -58.05 -9.30
C LYS A 225 1.37 -59.02 -8.95
N PHE A 226 0.39 -58.60 -8.14
CA PHE A 226 -0.76 -59.39 -7.78
C PHE A 226 -1.62 -59.73 -8.98
N ASP A 227 -1.85 -58.81 -9.93
CA ASP A 227 -2.55 -59.05 -11.20
C ASP A 227 -1.88 -60.14 -12.03
N ALA A 228 -0.55 -60.06 -12.14
CA ALA A 228 0.22 -61.08 -12.85
C ALA A 228 0.11 -62.48 -12.19
N ASP A 229 0.09 -62.55 -10.84
CA ASP A 229 -0.06 -63.80 -10.09
C ASP A 229 -1.48 -64.38 -10.28
N VAL A 230 -2.53 -63.57 -10.18
CA VAL A 230 -3.92 -64.01 -10.38
C VAL A 230 -4.15 -64.42 -11.85
N THR A 231 -3.58 -63.72 -12.82
CA THR A 231 -3.69 -64.08 -14.24
C THR A 231 -3.09 -65.48 -14.49
N LYS A 232 -1.97 -65.85 -13.91
CA LYS A 232 -1.38 -67.20 -14.01
C LYS A 232 -2.31 -68.23 -13.37
N MET A 233 -2.87 -67.96 -12.19
CA MET A 233 -3.80 -68.84 -11.53
C MET A 233 -5.08 -69.10 -12.36
N VAL A 234 -5.56 -68.12 -13.10
CA VAL A 234 -6.67 -68.28 -14.05
C VAL A 234 -6.27 -69.25 -15.19
N GLY A 235 -5.03 -69.12 -15.69
CA GLY A 235 -4.50 -70.02 -16.72
C GLY A 235 -4.35 -71.47 -16.25
N GLU A 236 -4.11 -71.66 -14.95
CA GLU A 236 -4.01 -72.98 -14.29
C GLU A 236 -5.38 -73.50 -13.76
N GLY A 237 -6.45 -72.71 -13.93
CA GLY A 237 -7.81 -73.08 -13.51
C GLY A 237 -8.08 -72.98 -12.02
N VAL A 238 -7.19 -72.32 -11.25
CA VAL A 238 -7.30 -72.17 -9.79
C VAL A 238 -8.06 -70.89 -9.38
N ALA A 239 -8.10 -69.86 -10.27
CA ALA A 239 -8.85 -68.63 -10.09
C ALA A 239 -9.85 -68.42 -11.24
N THR A 240 -10.86 -67.58 -11.01
CA THR A 240 -11.88 -67.25 -12.04
C THR A 240 -11.46 -66.07 -12.92
N ARG A 241 -12.02 -66.01 -14.13
CA ARG A 241 -11.84 -64.84 -14.99
C ARG A 241 -12.36 -63.54 -14.36
N SER A 242 -13.40 -63.65 -13.52
CA SER A 242 -13.92 -62.50 -12.78
C SER A 242 -12.90 -61.95 -11.76
N ASP A 243 -12.14 -62.82 -11.11
CA ASP A 243 -11.07 -62.40 -10.21
C ASP A 243 -9.99 -61.62 -10.92
N ALA A 244 -9.52 -62.07 -12.08
CA ALA A 244 -8.53 -61.33 -12.87
C ALA A 244 -9.07 -59.99 -13.36
N LEU A 245 -10.32 -59.88 -13.81
CA LEU A 245 -10.91 -58.59 -14.18
C LEU A 245 -11.03 -57.63 -13.01
N SER A 246 -11.36 -58.13 -11.83
CA SER A 246 -11.45 -57.33 -10.60
C SER A 246 -10.09 -56.74 -10.19
N VAL A 247 -9.03 -57.57 -10.29
CA VAL A 247 -7.64 -57.07 -10.01
C VAL A 247 -7.20 -56.08 -11.08
N GLY A 248 -7.52 -56.31 -12.37
CA GLY A 248 -7.24 -55.36 -13.46
C GLY A 248 -7.89 -54.00 -13.24
N VAL A 249 -9.12 -53.95 -12.68
CA VAL A 249 -9.76 -52.68 -12.31
C VAL A 249 -8.95 -51.98 -11.21
N LYS A 250 -8.43 -52.73 -10.21
CA LYS A 250 -7.58 -52.17 -9.14
C LYS A 250 -6.26 -51.62 -9.68
N VAL A 251 -5.66 -52.24 -10.69
CA VAL A 251 -4.46 -51.65 -11.36
C VAL A 251 -4.80 -50.30 -11.97
N ASN A 252 -5.91 -50.17 -12.70
CA ASN A 252 -6.34 -48.91 -13.27
C ASN A 252 -6.62 -47.85 -12.21
N GLU A 253 -7.28 -48.21 -11.11
CA GLU A 253 -7.49 -47.29 -9.95
C GLU A 253 -6.16 -46.79 -9.38
N ALA A 254 -5.18 -47.65 -9.23
CA ALA A 254 -3.85 -47.31 -8.72
C ALA A 254 -3.09 -46.38 -9.71
N GLU A 255 -3.19 -46.60 -11.05
CA GLU A 255 -2.60 -45.72 -12.02
C GLU A 255 -3.25 -44.34 -12.04
N ILE A 256 -4.56 -44.26 -11.92
CA ILE A 256 -5.28 -42.98 -11.80
C ILE A 256 -4.86 -42.26 -10.49
N ALA A 257 -4.74 -42.97 -9.38
CA ALA A 257 -4.30 -42.38 -8.11
C ALA A 257 -2.88 -41.83 -8.20
N LEU A 258 -1.94 -42.57 -8.81
CA LEU A 258 -0.57 -42.10 -9.03
C LEU A 258 -0.55 -40.85 -9.90
N THR A 259 -1.29 -40.81 -11.01
CA THR A 259 -1.39 -39.64 -11.88
C THR A 259 -1.88 -38.42 -11.10
N LYS A 260 -2.97 -38.55 -10.33
CA LYS A 260 -3.50 -37.43 -9.52
C LYS A 260 -2.49 -36.88 -8.50
N VAL A 261 -1.75 -37.78 -7.84
CA VAL A 261 -0.74 -37.35 -6.85
C VAL A 261 0.43 -36.66 -7.56
N SER A 262 0.91 -37.18 -8.69
CA SER A 262 2.00 -36.60 -9.48
C SER A 262 1.63 -35.20 -10.02
N ASP A 263 0.41 -35.03 -10.49
CA ASP A 263 -0.09 -33.73 -10.93
C ASP A 263 -0.21 -32.75 -9.74
N GLY A 264 -0.74 -33.22 -8.62
CA GLY A 264 -0.82 -32.44 -7.39
C GLY A 264 0.55 -31.98 -6.87
N LEU A 265 1.55 -32.85 -6.93
CA LEU A 265 2.94 -32.55 -6.57
C LEU A 265 3.51 -31.48 -7.50
N SER A 266 3.34 -31.62 -8.80
CA SER A 266 3.81 -30.64 -9.80
C SER A 266 3.21 -29.26 -9.53
N LEU A 267 1.90 -29.17 -9.28
CA LEU A 267 1.22 -27.92 -8.98
C LEU A 267 1.70 -27.30 -7.66
N SER A 268 1.94 -28.12 -6.63
CA SER A 268 2.44 -27.65 -5.34
C SER A 268 3.88 -27.16 -5.44
N LYS A 269 4.76 -27.80 -6.22
CA LYS A 269 6.11 -27.33 -6.53
C LYS A 269 6.08 -25.98 -7.27
N MET A 270 5.19 -25.82 -8.25
CA MET A 270 4.98 -24.54 -8.94
C MET A 270 4.55 -23.42 -7.97
N LEU A 271 3.65 -23.73 -7.04
CA LEU A 271 3.22 -22.77 -6.02
C LEU A 271 4.37 -22.37 -5.08
N LEU A 272 5.20 -23.34 -4.66
CA LEU A 272 6.37 -23.07 -3.83
C LEU A 272 7.38 -22.19 -4.56
N CYS A 273 7.67 -22.46 -5.84
CA CYS A 273 8.50 -21.60 -6.68
C CYS A 273 7.96 -20.17 -6.73
N GLN A 274 6.66 -20.00 -6.95
CA GLN A 274 6.03 -18.67 -7.01
C GLN A 274 6.16 -17.91 -5.67
N ILE A 275 6.00 -18.58 -4.53
CA ILE A 275 6.13 -17.97 -3.21
C ILE A 275 7.58 -17.59 -2.92
N CYS A 276 8.55 -18.44 -3.29
CA CYS A 276 9.99 -18.19 -3.16
C CYS A 276 10.53 -17.16 -4.16
N GLY A 277 9.72 -16.78 -5.18
CA GLY A 277 10.11 -15.84 -6.23
C GLY A 277 11.04 -16.46 -7.27
N LEU A 278 10.99 -17.77 -7.42
CA LEU A 278 11.65 -18.53 -8.48
C LEU A 278 10.77 -18.60 -9.74
N PRO A 279 11.32 -18.94 -10.92
CA PRO A 279 10.53 -19.25 -12.11
C PRO A 279 9.54 -20.38 -11.82
N VAL A 280 8.28 -20.23 -12.25
CA VAL A 280 7.20 -21.18 -11.93
C VAL A 280 7.47 -22.60 -12.44
N ASN A 281 8.23 -22.71 -13.54
CA ASN A 281 8.56 -24.00 -14.18
C ASN A 281 9.93 -24.54 -13.74
N GLU A 282 10.57 -23.96 -12.71
CA GLU A 282 11.83 -24.46 -12.22
C GLU A 282 11.64 -25.81 -11.53
N GLN A 283 12.49 -26.77 -11.87
CA GLN A 283 12.45 -28.08 -11.23
C GLN A 283 13.19 -28.02 -9.89
N ILE A 284 12.43 -28.14 -8.83
CA ILE A 284 12.94 -28.14 -7.47
C ILE A 284 12.61 -29.47 -6.78
N ASP A 285 13.50 -29.89 -5.89
CA ASP A 285 13.25 -30.92 -4.92
C ASP A 285 13.33 -30.32 -3.51
N VAL A 286 12.58 -30.88 -2.57
CA VAL A 286 12.61 -30.43 -1.18
C VAL A 286 13.32 -31.42 -0.29
N ALA A 287 14.04 -30.92 0.72
CA ALA A 287 14.61 -31.77 1.73
C ALA A 287 13.50 -32.39 2.59
N ASP A 288 13.60 -33.67 2.89
CA ASP A 288 12.68 -34.33 3.78
C ASP A 288 13.09 -34.08 5.24
N GLU A 289 12.49 -33.08 5.86
CA GLU A 289 12.73 -32.70 7.26
C GLU A 289 11.64 -33.23 8.21
N SER A 290 10.81 -34.19 7.77
CA SER A 290 9.71 -34.77 8.56
C SER A 290 10.14 -35.73 9.67
N ARG A 291 11.45 -35.82 9.99
CA ARG A 291 12.00 -36.72 10.99
C ARG A 291 11.59 -36.33 12.41
N GLU A 292 11.49 -37.32 13.30
CA GLU A 292 11.00 -37.21 14.68
C GLU A 292 11.72 -36.17 15.54
N ASP A 293 12.98 -35.80 15.21
CA ASP A 293 13.76 -34.79 15.93
C ASP A 293 13.22 -33.36 15.77
N THR A 294 12.31 -33.11 14.82
CA THR A 294 11.71 -31.80 14.56
C THR A 294 10.53 -31.49 15.50
N TYR A 295 10.07 -32.46 16.30
CA TYR A 295 8.91 -32.31 17.21
C TYR A 295 9.29 -31.58 18.50
N TYR A 296 9.78 -30.35 18.43
CA TYR A 296 10.14 -29.57 19.61
C TYR A 296 8.91 -29.25 20.47
N ILE A 297 8.97 -29.62 21.74
CA ILE A 297 7.90 -29.36 22.71
C ILE A 297 8.00 -27.93 23.19
N MET A 298 7.24 -27.02 22.59
CA MET A 298 7.06 -25.69 23.15
C MET A 298 6.00 -25.74 24.27
N SER A 299 6.46 -25.53 25.51
CA SER A 299 5.55 -25.34 26.64
C SER A 299 4.90 -23.95 26.53
N VAL A 300 3.60 -23.90 26.25
CA VAL A 300 2.81 -22.68 25.97
C VAL A 300 2.59 -21.80 27.22
N SER A 301 2.98 -22.28 28.42
CA SER A 301 2.56 -21.71 29.69
C SER A 301 3.04 -20.28 30.02
N THR A 302 3.86 -19.62 29.17
CA THR A 302 4.43 -18.31 29.50
C THR A 302 4.57 -17.35 28.31
N ILE A 303 4.04 -17.66 27.11
CA ILE A 303 4.26 -16.82 25.93
C ILE A 303 3.09 -15.87 25.77
N SER A 304 3.39 -14.57 25.83
CA SER A 304 2.44 -13.48 25.62
C SER A 304 2.16 -13.29 24.13
N PHE A 305 0.91 -13.44 23.71
CA PHE A 305 0.43 -13.11 22.36
C PHE A 305 0.38 -11.59 22.09
N GLU A 306 0.74 -10.77 23.09
CA GLU A 306 0.83 -9.30 22.98
C GLU A 306 1.87 -8.85 21.91
N LEU A 307 2.78 -9.74 21.52
CA LEU A 307 3.78 -9.48 20.48
C LEU A 307 3.21 -9.50 19.06
N ARG A 308 1.97 -9.97 18.87
CA ARG A 308 1.37 -10.09 17.54
C ARG A 308 1.26 -8.74 16.84
N PRO A 309 1.75 -8.65 15.58
CA PRO A 309 1.69 -7.41 14.80
C PRO A 309 0.27 -6.89 14.61
N GLU A 310 -0.72 -7.79 14.51
CA GLU A 310 -2.13 -7.42 14.33
C GLU A 310 -2.69 -6.64 15.52
N LEU A 311 -2.31 -6.99 16.76
CA LEU A 311 -2.71 -6.23 17.94
C LEU A 311 -2.05 -4.86 17.97
N LYS A 312 -0.77 -4.77 17.60
CA LYS A 312 -0.05 -3.49 17.48
C LYS A 312 -0.70 -2.59 16.42
N LEU A 313 -1.11 -3.15 15.27
CA LEU A 313 -1.84 -2.44 14.23
C LEU A 313 -3.16 -1.84 14.75
N LEU A 314 -3.94 -2.61 15.47
CA LEU A 314 -5.20 -2.15 16.05
C LEU A 314 -4.97 -1.11 17.16
N GLN A 315 -3.94 -1.30 18.00
CA GLN A 315 -3.55 -0.30 19.00
C GLN A 315 -3.18 1.03 18.34
N ASN A 316 -2.36 1.01 17.27
CA ASN A 316 -2.03 2.21 16.50
C ASN A 316 -3.30 2.87 15.93
N THR A 317 -4.30 2.07 15.50
CA THR A 317 -5.59 2.59 15.00
C THR A 317 -6.38 3.32 16.11
N VAL A 318 -6.40 2.76 17.32
CA VAL A 318 -6.99 3.41 18.51
C VAL A 318 -6.29 4.74 18.79
N ASP A 319 -4.95 4.75 18.77
CA ASP A 319 -4.16 5.94 19.06
C ASP A 319 -4.30 7.02 17.97
N ILE A 320 -4.39 6.64 16.70
CA ILE A 320 -4.74 7.54 15.59
C ILE A 320 -6.12 8.17 15.83
N SER A 321 -7.11 7.37 16.24
CA SER A 321 -8.46 7.86 16.55
C SER A 321 -8.46 8.84 17.74
N ARG A 322 -7.61 8.61 18.75
CA ARG A 322 -7.41 9.57 19.85
C ARG A 322 -6.81 10.89 19.36
N GLN A 323 -5.84 10.84 18.42
CA GLN A 323 -5.29 12.06 17.81
C GLN A 323 -6.32 12.77 16.91
N ALA A 324 -7.15 12.02 16.17
CA ALA A 324 -8.27 12.58 15.41
C ALA A 324 -9.26 13.34 16.31
N THR A 325 -9.52 12.83 17.51
CA THR A 325 -10.33 13.55 18.51
C THR A 325 -9.66 14.87 18.96
N ARG A 326 -8.33 14.89 19.09
CA ARG A 326 -7.58 16.14 19.37
C ARG A 326 -7.64 17.10 18.21
N LEU A 327 -7.56 16.60 16.97
CA LEU A 327 -7.72 17.39 15.76
C LEU A 327 -9.11 18.06 15.69
N MET A 328 -10.18 17.32 15.99
CA MET A 328 -11.53 17.91 16.06
C MET A 328 -11.64 19.00 17.14
N ARG A 329 -11.00 18.80 18.29
CA ARG A 329 -10.97 19.82 19.35
C ARG A 329 -10.19 21.06 18.91
N ALA A 330 -9.10 20.88 18.17
CA ALA A 330 -8.25 21.97 17.70
C ALA A 330 -8.98 22.95 16.76
N THR A 331 -10.04 22.52 16.06
CA THR A 331 -10.84 23.40 15.19
C THR A 331 -11.61 24.49 15.95
N GLY A 332 -11.81 24.32 17.25
CA GLY A 332 -12.43 25.31 18.14
C GLY A 332 -11.44 26.18 18.90
N LEU A 333 -10.14 26.02 18.70
CA LEU A 333 -9.10 26.78 19.39
C LEU A 333 -8.57 27.93 18.52
N PRO A 334 -8.02 28.99 19.11
CA PRO A 334 -7.36 30.06 18.38
C PRO A 334 -6.27 29.55 17.46
N GLN A 335 -6.07 30.24 16.34
CA GLN A 335 -5.00 30.00 15.38
C GLN A 335 -4.21 31.28 15.17
N VAL A 336 -2.88 31.19 15.19
CA VAL A 336 -1.97 32.32 15.04
C VAL A 336 -0.97 31.96 13.97
N MET A 337 -0.88 32.82 12.95
CA MET A 337 0.09 32.68 11.83
C MET A 337 0.85 33.99 11.68
N LEU A 338 2.14 33.90 11.48
CA LEU A 338 2.98 34.98 10.97
C LEU A 338 2.85 34.96 9.43
N THR A 339 2.56 36.13 8.85
CA THR A 339 2.50 36.32 7.40
C THR A 339 3.48 37.41 7.03
N GLY A 340 4.15 37.27 5.90
CA GLY A 340 5.01 38.29 5.35
C GLY A 340 5.03 38.17 3.85
N GLY A 341 5.27 39.28 3.15
CA GLY A 341 5.29 39.19 1.73
C GLY A 341 5.87 40.45 1.04
N TYR A 342 6.13 40.29 -0.22
CA TYR A 342 6.45 41.37 -1.16
C TYR A 342 5.49 41.29 -2.32
N ALA A 343 4.81 42.38 -2.61
CA ALA A 343 3.93 42.48 -3.76
C ALA A 343 4.43 43.56 -4.70
N VAL A 344 4.35 43.31 -6.00
CA VAL A 344 4.76 44.24 -7.06
C VAL A 344 3.68 44.30 -8.13
N SER A 345 3.39 45.50 -8.65
CA SER A 345 2.45 45.66 -9.77
C SER A 345 2.91 46.69 -10.75
N ASN A 346 2.45 46.59 -11.98
CA ASN A 346 2.53 47.60 -13.04
C ASN A 346 1.16 47.68 -13.73
N PRO A 347 0.47 48.81 -13.70
CA PRO A 347 0.79 50.07 -13.01
C PRO A 347 0.98 49.89 -11.51
N ASN A 348 1.77 50.78 -10.88
CA ASN A 348 2.00 50.74 -9.44
C ASN A 348 0.73 51.15 -8.70
N THR A 349 -0.05 50.18 -8.29
CA THR A 349 -1.33 50.38 -7.58
C THR A 349 -1.14 50.90 -6.15
N PHE A 350 0.09 50.89 -5.64
CA PHE A 350 0.41 51.30 -4.26
C PHE A 350 0.84 52.78 -4.16
N ASN A 351 1.13 53.42 -5.31
CA ASN A 351 1.55 54.80 -5.33
C ASN A 351 0.96 55.54 -6.57
N GLY A 352 -0.32 55.87 -6.52
CA GLY A 352 -1.00 56.70 -7.49
C GLY A 352 -1.14 56.13 -8.91
N PHE A 353 -1.10 54.83 -9.07
CA PHE A 353 -1.22 54.13 -10.37
C PHE A 353 -0.19 54.54 -11.43
N GLU A 354 1.01 54.95 -11.02
CA GLU A 354 2.09 55.26 -11.96
C GLU A 354 2.39 54.09 -12.91
N ARG A 355 2.64 54.40 -14.20
CA ARG A 355 3.01 53.39 -15.23
C ARG A 355 4.44 52.87 -15.09
N LYS A 356 4.76 52.35 -13.88
CA LYS A 356 6.04 51.71 -13.58
C LYS A 356 5.81 50.57 -12.59
N PHE A 357 6.74 49.65 -12.55
CA PHE A 357 6.73 48.66 -11.51
C PHE A 357 6.97 49.29 -10.15
N GLY A 358 6.08 49.07 -9.24
CA GLY A 358 6.21 49.45 -7.85
C GLY A 358 5.81 48.33 -6.93
N GLY A 359 6.48 48.22 -5.80
CA GLY A 359 6.19 47.15 -4.84
C GLY A 359 6.29 47.62 -3.41
N PHE A 360 5.73 46.83 -2.53
CA PHE A 360 5.83 47.01 -1.07
C PHE A 360 5.99 45.66 -0.38
N TRP A 361 6.57 45.68 0.79
CA TRP A 361 6.62 44.52 1.67
C TRP A 361 5.68 44.74 2.84
N ASN A 362 5.19 43.62 3.37
CA ASN A 362 4.38 43.60 4.59
C ASN A 362 4.80 42.46 5.47
N VAL A 363 4.67 42.63 6.79
CA VAL A 363 4.77 41.60 7.81
C VAL A 363 3.65 41.82 8.79
N GLY A 364 2.97 40.73 9.13
CA GLY A 364 1.81 40.79 10.03
C GLY A 364 1.57 39.48 10.76
N VAL A 365 0.76 39.54 11.77
CA VAL A 365 0.27 38.35 12.50
C VAL A 365 -1.22 38.22 12.24
N LEU A 366 -1.62 37.06 11.71
CA LEU A 366 -3.02 36.73 11.51
C LEU A 366 -3.49 35.87 12.70
N VAL A 367 -4.48 36.37 13.43
CA VAL A 367 -5.10 35.65 14.52
C VAL A 367 -6.55 35.35 14.17
N ARG A 368 -6.89 34.05 14.18
CA ARG A 368 -8.26 33.58 13.95
C ARG A 368 -8.78 32.92 15.21
N VAL A 369 -9.88 33.44 15.78
CA VAL A 369 -10.51 32.90 16.98
C VAL A 369 -11.96 32.54 16.62
N PRO A 370 -12.33 31.24 16.62
CA PRO A 370 -13.72 30.83 16.46
C PRO A 370 -14.50 31.21 17.73
N VAL A 371 -15.37 32.20 17.65
CA VAL A 371 -16.10 32.70 18.84
C VAL A 371 -17.39 31.90 19.08
N TRP A 372 -18.11 31.57 18.01
CA TRP A 372 -19.38 30.88 18.11
C TRP A 372 -19.62 29.94 16.94
N ASN A 373 -20.04 28.71 17.21
CA ASN A 373 -20.25 27.66 16.20
C ASN A 373 -21.45 26.73 16.51
N TRP A 374 -22.43 27.21 17.29
CA TRP A 374 -23.65 26.48 17.64
C TRP A 374 -23.41 25.06 18.18
N GLY A 375 -22.26 24.82 18.82
CA GLY A 375 -21.89 23.53 19.40
C GLY A 375 -21.29 22.52 18.39
N ASP A 376 -21.05 22.90 17.12
CA ASP A 376 -20.48 22.03 16.08
C ASP A 376 -19.22 21.27 16.55
N VAL A 377 -18.25 21.99 17.12
CA VAL A 377 -17.02 21.38 17.66
C VAL A 377 -17.33 20.38 18.78
N ARG A 378 -18.29 20.70 19.66
CA ARG A 378 -18.68 19.81 20.77
C ARG A 378 -19.26 18.50 20.24
N TYR A 379 -20.12 18.56 19.22
CA TYR A 379 -20.71 17.38 18.61
C TYR A 379 -19.68 16.56 17.81
N LYS A 380 -18.80 17.21 17.05
CA LYS A 380 -17.68 16.56 16.36
C LYS A 380 -16.73 15.83 17.31
N VAL A 381 -16.37 16.46 18.43
CA VAL A 381 -15.55 15.84 19.48
C VAL A 381 -16.27 14.65 20.12
N ARG A 382 -17.59 14.76 20.38
CA ARG A 382 -18.37 13.64 20.94
C ARG A 382 -18.44 12.48 19.95
N ALA A 383 -18.72 12.73 18.68
CA ALA A 383 -18.73 11.73 17.63
C ALA A 383 -17.35 11.04 17.49
N SER A 384 -16.27 11.81 17.47
CA SER A 384 -14.90 11.28 17.39
C SER A 384 -14.53 10.44 18.60
N LYS A 385 -14.95 10.81 19.82
CA LYS A 385 -14.80 9.98 21.01
C LYS A 385 -15.57 8.66 20.91
N GLY A 386 -16.78 8.69 20.36
CA GLY A 386 -17.57 7.49 20.08
C GLY A 386 -16.82 6.55 19.13
N LEU A 387 -16.26 7.08 18.03
CA LEU A 387 -15.41 6.31 17.12
C LEU A 387 -14.18 5.72 17.81
N THR A 388 -13.55 6.46 18.74
CA THR A 388 -12.43 5.92 19.52
C THR A 388 -12.86 4.76 20.42
N ALA A 389 -14.05 4.84 21.02
CA ALA A 389 -14.61 3.74 21.82
C ALA A 389 -14.90 2.50 20.93
N VAL A 390 -15.43 2.69 19.72
CA VAL A 390 -15.61 1.60 18.75
C VAL A 390 -14.27 0.92 18.44
N ARG A 391 -13.22 1.69 18.14
CA ARG A 391 -11.88 1.12 17.86
C ARG A 391 -11.29 0.39 19.05
N GLN A 392 -11.56 0.85 20.27
CA GLN A 392 -11.14 0.14 21.47
C GLN A 392 -11.85 -1.21 21.61
N LEU A 393 -13.16 -1.26 21.39
CA LEU A 393 -13.93 -2.51 21.44
C LEU A 393 -13.48 -3.49 20.34
N GLU A 394 -13.16 -3.02 19.13
CA GLU A 394 -12.59 -3.85 18.06
C GLU A 394 -11.23 -4.45 18.45
N LEU A 395 -10.39 -3.68 19.15
CA LEU A 395 -9.13 -4.18 19.69
C LEU A 395 -9.36 -5.26 20.75
N ASP A 396 -10.29 -5.03 21.69
CA ASP A 396 -10.59 -5.95 22.78
C ASP A 396 -11.21 -7.25 22.22
N GLU A 397 -12.14 -7.15 21.26
CA GLU A 397 -12.70 -8.31 20.55
C GLU A 397 -11.62 -9.12 19.81
N THR A 398 -10.67 -8.43 19.18
CA THR A 398 -9.58 -9.10 18.45
C THR A 398 -8.63 -9.79 19.42
N ARG A 399 -8.40 -9.23 20.61
CA ARG A 399 -7.61 -9.87 21.66
C ARG A 399 -8.26 -11.18 22.12
N GLU A 400 -9.57 -11.18 22.36
CA GLU A 400 -10.33 -12.37 22.71
C GLU A 400 -10.28 -13.45 21.59
N LYS A 401 -10.42 -13.03 20.32
CA LYS A 401 -10.29 -13.94 19.17
C LYS A 401 -8.89 -14.57 19.07
N ILE A 402 -7.85 -13.81 19.37
CA ILE A 402 -6.46 -14.30 19.36
C ILE A 402 -6.25 -15.29 20.51
N GLU A 403 -6.75 -15.00 21.70
CA GLU A 403 -6.67 -15.92 22.84
C GLU A 403 -7.36 -17.25 22.52
N LEU A 404 -8.56 -17.19 21.93
CA LEU A 404 -9.25 -18.38 21.44
C LEU A 404 -8.43 -19.13 20.39
N GLN A 405 -7.84 -18.41 19.41
CA GLN A 405 -7.02 -19.03 18.36
C GLN A 405 -5.78 -19.72 18.93
N VAL A 406 -5.10 -19.12 19.90
CA VAL A 406 -3.95 -19.75 20.59
C VAL A 406 -4.38 -21.02 21.30
N SER A 407 -5.49 -20.98 22.03
CA SER A 407 -6.03 -22.16 22.71
C SER A 407 -6.37 -23.27 21.72
N GLN A 408 -7.07 -22.95 20.63
CA GLN A 408 -7.40 -23.91 19.56
C GLN A 408 -6.15 -24.50 18.90
N SER A 409 -5.13 -23.67 18.62
CA SER A 409 -3.87 -24.16 18.03
C SER A 409 -3.12 -25.09 18.98
N SER A 410 -3.15 -24.82 20.28
CA SER A 410 -2.58 -25.70 21.28
C SER A 410 -3.29 -27.06 21.30
N PHE A 411 -4.64 -27.08 21.31
CA PHE A 411 -5.41 -28.29 21.21
C PHE A 411 -5.11 -29.11 19.95
N ARG A 412 -4.96 -28.45 18.81
CA ARG A 412 -4.60 -29.10 17.53
C ARG A 412 -3.25 -29.81 17.59
N VAL A 413 -2.25 -29.21 18.24
CA VAL A 413 -0.95 -29.89 18.43
C VAL A 413 -1.08 -31.18 19.24
N ASP A 414 -1.83 -31.14 20.31
CA ASP A 414 -2.06 -32.34 21.15
C ASP A 414 -2.90 -33.40 20.40
N GLU A 415 -3.89 -32.99 19.63
CA GLU A 415 -4.69 -33.86 18.77
C GLU A 415 -3.82 -34.51 17.67
N ALA A 416 -3.01 -33.73 16.96
CA ALA A 416 -2.13 -34.23 15.92
C ALA A 416 -1.15 -35.31 16.46
N ARG A 417 -0.61 -35.11 17.65
CA ARG A 417 0.27 -36.09 18.30
C ARG A 417 -0.45 -37.40 18.63
N LYS A 418 -1.68 -37.30 19.14
CA LYS A 418 -2.50 -38.49 19.41
C LYS A 418 -2.84 -39.25 18.12
N ARG A 419 -3.17 -38.50 17.05
CA ARG A 419 -3.42 -39.09 15.72
C ARG A 419 -2.18 -39.79 15.17
N LEU A 420 -0.99 -39.18 15.31
CA LEU A 420 0.26 -39.81 14.89
C LEU A 420 0.49 -41.16 15.63
N ALA A 421 0.34 -41.18 16.94
CA ALA A 421 0.48 -42.42 17.73
C ALA A 421 -0.53 -43.52 17.32
N LEU A 422 -1.78 -43.15 17.03
CA LEU A 422 -2.80 -44.06 16.52
C LEU A 422 -2.48 -44.56 15.10
N ALA A 423 -2.00 -43.67 14.21
CA ALA A 423 -1.60 -44.05 12.84
C ALA A 423 -0.41 -45.03 12.86
N GLN A 424 0.58 -44.80 13.73
CA GLN A 424 1.70 -45.74 13.95
C GLN A 424 1.23 -47.13 14.42
N ALA A 425 0.25 -47.16 15.29
CA ALA A 425 -0.35 -48.45 15.73
C ALA A 425 -1.20 -49.11 14.63
N SER A 426 -1.86 -48.32 13.78
CA SER A 426 -2.68 -48.80 12.67
C SER A 426 -1.83 -49.41 11.55
N ILE A 427 -0.70 -48.79 11.21
CA ILE A 427 0.17 -49.33 10.17
C ILE A 427 0.77 -50.68 10.54
N ALA A 428 1.20 -50.86 11.80
CA ALA A 428 1.73 -52.13 12.26
C ALA A 428 0.70 -53.29 12.12
N ARG A 429 -0.60 -52.99 12.36
CA ARG A 429 -1.67 -53.99 12.19
C ARG A 429 -1.99 -54.22 10.69
N ALA A 430 -1.93 -53.18 9.88
CA ALA A 430 -2.19 -53.28 8.46
C ALA A 430 -1.08 -54.06 7.72
N ASP A 431 0.17 -53.90 8.11
CA ASP A 431 1.32 -54.66 7.61
C ASP A 431 1.16 -56.17 7.91
N GLU A 432 0.80 -56.51 9.14
CA GLU A 432 0.57 -57.90 9.56
C GLU A 432 -0.64 -58.50 8.84
N ASN A 433 -1.73 -57.74 8.70
CA ASN A 433 -2.91 -58.21 7.97
C ASN A 433 -2.58 -58.48 6.49
N LEU A 434 -1.85 -57.57 5.83
CA LEU A 434 -1.41 -57.74 4.44
C LEU A 434 -0.46 -58.94 4.30
N HIS A 435 0.46 -59.09 5.23
CA HIS A 435 1.37 -60.25 5.25
C HIS A 435 0.56 -61.59 5.36
N THR A 436 -0.32 -61.69 6.31
CA THR A 436 -1.20 -62.88 6.54
C THR A 436 -2.07 -63.16 5.32
N ALA A 437 -2.70 -62.12 4.71
CA ALA A 437 -3.49 -62.28 3.51
C ALA A 437 -2.69 -62.81 2.32
N ASN A 438 -1.44 -62.29 2.13
CA ASN A 438 -0.57 -62.72 1.05
C ASN A 438 -0.09 -64.18 1.25
N VAL A 439 0.22 -64.60 2.49
CA VAL A 439 0.60 -65.99 2.81
C VAL A 439 -0.58 -66.91 2.57
N GLY A 440 -1.75 -66.61 3.15
CA GLY A 440 -2.95 -67.40 2.99
C GLY A 440 -3.42 -67.55 1.56
N PHE A 441 -3.22 -66.49 0.71
CA PHE A 441 -3.48 -66.55 -0.70
C PHE A 441 -2.56 -67.53 -1.43
N LYS A 442 -1.27 -67.56 -1.14
CA LYS A 442 -0.31 -68.50 -1.73
C LYS A 442 -0.61 -69.94 -1.33
N GLU A 443 -1.13 -70.17 -0.14
CA GLU A 443 -1.55 -71.49 0.35
C GLU A 443 -2.96 -71.88 -0.15
N GLY A 444 -3.64 -71.02 -0.93
CA GLY A 444 -4.96 -71.25 -1.50
C GLY A 444 -6.12 -71.19 -0.51
N VAL A 445 -5.88 -70.62 0.73
CA VAL A 445 -6.89 -70.54 1.83
C VAL A 445 -7.64 -69.22 1.80
N ILE A 446 -7.07 -68.18 1.14
CA ILE A 446 -7.64 -66.82 1.09
C ILE A 446 -7.94 -66.43 -0.36
N THR A 447 -9.07 -65.76 -0.59
CA THR A 447 -9.51 -65.32 -1.93
C THR A 447 -8.74 -64.08 -2.41
N PRO A 448 -8.65 -63.87 -3.74
CA PRO A 448 -8.06 -62.65 -4.30
C PRO A 448 -8.72 -61.36 -3.75
N THR A 449 -10.03 -61.38 -3.53
CA THR A 449 -10.78 -60.24 -2.99
C THR A 449 -10.29 -59.82 -1.61
N THR A 450 -10.06 -60.81 -0.71
CA THR A 450 -9.55 -60.55 0.66
C THR A 450 -8.13 -59.92 0.62
N VAL A 451 -7.27 -60.38 -0.31
CA VAL A 451 -5.95 -59.77 -0.50
C VAL A 451 -6.07 -58.33 -0.96
N MET A 452 -6.96 -58.04 -1.93
CA MET A 452 -7.22 -56.66 -2.39
C MET A 452 -7.74 -55.74 -1.28
N GLU A 453 -8.62 -56.28 -0.40
CA GLU A 453 -9.09 -55.57 0.79
C GLU A 453 -7.93 -55.24 1.76
N ALA A 454 -7.07 -56.22 2.04
CA ALA A 454 -5.88 -56.05 2.87
C ALA A 454 -4.89 -55.03 2.28
N GLN A 455 -4.66 -55.08 0.96
CA GLN A 455 -3.83 -54.10 0.24
C GLN A 455 -4.42 -52.69 0.32
N THR A 456 -5.74 -52.54 0.19
CA THR A 456 -6.44 -51.27 0.30
C THR A 456 -6.33 -50.68 1.72
N ALA A 457 -6.55 -51.55 2.75
CA ALA A 457 -6.42 -51.18 4.15
C ALA A 457 -4.98 -50.74 4.50
N TRP A 458 -3.98 -51.43 3.95
CA TRP A 458 -2.59 -51.09 4.10
C TRP A 458 -2.26 -49.73 3.45
N LEU A 459 -2.70 -49.47 2.20
CA LEU A 459 -2.53 -48.19 1.52
C LEU A 459 -3.14 -47.04 2.34
N GLN A 460 -4.36 -47.25 2.86
CA GLN A 460 -5.04 -46.27 3.69
C GLN A 460 -4.27 -45.97 4.96
N ALA A 461 -3.79 -46.99 5.70
CA ALA A 461 -3.01 -46.85 6.92
C ALA A 461 -1.67 -46.10 6.66
N GLN A 462 -0.99 -46.38 5.53
CA GLN A 462 0.23 -45.69 5.13
C GLN A 462 -0.06 -44.21 4.80
N SER A 463 -1.14 -43.93 4.07
CA SER A 463 -1.56 -42.56 3.77
C SER A 463 -1.90 -41.77 5.04
N GLU A 464 -2.64 -42.39 5.97
CA GLU A 464 -2.97 -41.78 7.26
C GLU A 464 -1.74 -41.51 8.13
N LEU A 465 -0.72 -42.37 8.07
CA LEU A 465 0.55 -42.12 8.75
C LEU A 465 1.27 -40.91 8.21
N VAL A 466 1.39 -40.80 6.85
CA VAL A 466 1.98 -39.64 6.21
C VAL A 466 1.22 -38.37 6.59
N ASP A 467 -0.10 -38.39 6.49
CA ASP A 467 -0.95 -37.25 6.85
C ASP A 467 -0.77 -36.82 8.31
N ALA A 468 -0.72 -37.79 9.25
CA ALA A 468 -0.53 -37.52 10.67
C ALA A 468 0.86 -36.93 10.98
N GLN A 469 1.92 -37.37 10.30
CA GLN A 469 3.26 -36.80 10.44
C GLN A 469 3.30 -35.34 10.02
N ILE A 470 2.75 -35.04 8.85
CA ILE A 470 2.71 -33.67 8.31
C ILE A 470 1.78 -32.78 9.15
N GLU A 471 0.67 -33.32 9.67
CA GLU A 471 -0.23 -32.56 10.54
C GLU A 471 0.44 -32.11 11.84
N VAL A 472 1.31 -32.93 12.42
CA VAL A 472 2.12 -32.50 13.57
C VAL A 472 3.01 -31.30 13.21
N CYS A 473 3.69 -31.31 12.06
CA CYS A 473 4.50 -30.19 11.61
C CYS A 473 3.64 -28.93 11.39
N LEU A 474 2.53 -29.06 10.66
CA LEU A 474 1.63 -27.94 10.37
C LEU A 474 0.98 -27.35 11.62
N SER A 475 0.54 -28.19 12.56
CA SER A 475 -0.06 -27.72 13.82
C SER A 475 0.92 -26.92 14.67
N GLN A 476 2.22 -27.26 14.66
CA GLN A 476 3.27 -26.48 15.31
C GLN A 476 3.50 -25.14 14.63
N VAL A 477 3.49 -25.08 13.29
CA VAL A 477 3.56 -23.84 12.53
C VAL A 477 2.37 -22.94 12.85
N ASP A 478 1.15 -23.51 12.91
CA ASP A 478 -0.07 -22.80 13.30
C ASP A 478 0.03 -22.22 14.72
N LEU A 479 0.56 -22.99 15.66
CA LEU A 479 0.78 -22.51 17.03
C LEU A 479 1.80 -21.37 17.08
N LYS A 480 2.95 -21.50 16.41
CA LYS A 480 3.96 -20.42 16.32
C LYS A 480 3.38 -19.15 15.74
N LYS A 481 2.57 -19.26 14.67
CA LYS A 481 1.88 -18.12 14.07
C LYS A 481 0.87 -17.51 15.04
N SER A 482 0.05 -18.33 15.72
CA SER A 482 -0.94 -17.83 16.67
C SER A 482 -0.32 -17.09 17.86
N LEU A 483 0.92 -17.45 18.23
CA LEU A 483 1.73 -16.79 19.25
C LEU A 483 2.50 -15.55 18.72
N GLY A 484 2.56 -15.33 17.40
CA GLY A 484 3.30 -14.24 16.80
C GLY A 484 4.82 -14.39 16.79
N ILE A 485 5.33 -15.62 16.90
CA ILE A 485 6.78 -15.92 16.98
C ILE A 485 7.31 -16.66 15.74
N LEU A 486 6.55 -16.66 14.65
CA LEU A 486 6.94 -17.37 13.41
C LEU A 486 8.14 -16.73 12.70
N SER A 487 8.62 -15.58 13.17
CA SER A 487 9.76 -14.87 12.58
C SER A 487 11.11 -15.32 13.10
N GLU A 488 11.15 -16.23 14.05
CA GLU A 488 12.36 -16.76 14.66
C GLU A 488 12.71 -18.17 14.16
#